data_612550137d1b875332a49a7b508b01fd
#
_entry.id   612550137d1b875332a49a7b508b01fd
#
_cell.length_a   1.000
_cell.length_b   1.000
_cell.length_c   1.000
_cell.angle_alpha   90.00
_cell.angle_beta   90.00
_cell.angle_gamma   90.00
#
_symmetry.space_group_name_H-M   'P 1'
#
loop_
_entity.id
_entity.type
_entity.pdbx_description
1 polymer ?
#
loop_
_entity_poly.entity_id
_entity_poly.type
_entity_poly.pdbx_seq_one_letter_code
_entity_poly.pdbx_strand_id
1 'polypeptide(L)'
;MRKEELMRKAQEERKYNEAVLALVDQKYHHYFLPIERSMLVANFAANLNEELKKLGYYVLNQKTYLKTSKLYLTVAGKLHMFTDWVEQNGYYYSIENFLFEFTGKPFFKTVITATDKEGRIIRKAESTVPVNIGGNGVDKTNPFENAETSAVGRALSFLGIGQISGIASFEEVADAIEKSSHEEEEQEPSKKASSKNPKLAVINKYTVNKFEVLDETRGIIKVIDENGEVFRLYVWGELFQKIKDEAIDGATINAKIQPAKTRTGEEILRLVDFKKVS
;
A
#
# COMPACT_ATOMS: atom_id res chain seq x y z
N MET A 1 26.14 -14.07 -5.18
CA MET A 1 26.41 -13.46 -3.86
C MET A 1 27.05 -14.51 -2.98
N ARG A 2 28.11 -14.18 -2.30
CA ARG A 2 28.87 -15.14 -1.47
C ARG A 2 28.14 -15.34 -0.12
N LYS A 3 28.28 -16.53 0.50
CA LYS A 3 27.71 -16.85 1.82
C LYS A 3 28.01 -15.78 2.87
N GLU A 4 29.26 -15.31 2.90
CA GLU A 4 29.73 -14.27 3.83
C GLU A 4 28.98 -12.94 3.68
N GLU A 5 28.64 -12.56 2.45
CA GLU A 5 27.87 -11.34 2.18
C GLU A 5 26.42 -11.45 2.67
N LEU A 6 25.79 -12.63 2.50
CA LEU A 6 24.48 -12.92 3.08
C LEU A 6 24.53 -12.83 4.61
N MET A 7 25.47 -13.49 5.23
CA MET A 7 25.62 -13.45 6.69
C MET A 7 25.81 -12.01 7.22
N ARG A 8 26.62 -11.21 6.54
CA ARG A 8 26.84 -9.80 6.90
C ARG A 8 25.54 -9.00 6.85
N LYS A 9 24.76 -9.11 5.78
CA LYS A 9 23.46 -8.41 5.66
C LYS A 9 22.49 -8.76 6.78
N ALA A 10 22.36 -10.05 7.13
CA ALA A 10 21.52 -10.46 8.23
C ALA A 10 21.98 -9.88 9.59
N GLN A 11 23.27 -9.78 9.79
CA GLN A 11 23.84 -9.17 11.01
C GLN A 11 23.61 -7.66 11.06
N GLU A 12 23.76 -6.95 9.93
CA GLU A 12 23.50 -5.52 9.82
C GLU A 12 22.05 -5.17 10.18
N GLU A 13 21.08 -5.94 9.66
CA GLU A 13 19.66 -5.74 9.99
C GLU A 13 19.35 -5.97 11.48
N ARG A 14 19.99 -6.96 12.12
CA ARG A 14 19.83 -7.18 13.57
C ARG A 14 20.44 -6.05 14.38
N LYS A 15 21.67 -5.63 14.06
CA LYS A 15 22.34 -4.52 14.74
C LYS A 15 21.57 -3.20 14.62
N TYR A 16 20.83 -2.98 13.53
CA TYR A 16 19.98 -1.82 13.38
C TYR A 16 18.93 -1.72 14.51
N ASN A 17 18.22 -2.82 14.78
CA ASN A 17 17.21 -2.85 15.84
C ASN A 17 17.81 -2.64 17.24
N GLU A 18 18.97 -3.24 17.51
CA GLU A 18 19.71 -3.04 18.76
C GLU A 18 20.16 -1.58 18.92
N ALA A 19 20.66 -0.97 17.85
CA ALA A 19 21.07 0.43 17.86
C ALA A 19 19.87 1.39 18.08
N VAL A 20 18.71 1.08 17.50
CA VAL A 20 17.47 1.86 17.73
C VAL A 20 17.07 1.80 19.21
N LEU A 21 17.06 0.63 19.83
CA LEU A 21 16.71 0.50 21.25
C LEU A 21 17.74 1.15 22.17
N ALA A 22 19.02 1.11 21.80
CA ALA A 22 20.08 1.75 22.61
C ALA A 22 19.98 3.29 22.66
N LEU A 23 19.24 3.91 21.71
CA LEU A 23 19.00 5.36 21.69
C LEU A 23 17.79 5.78 22.52
N VAL A 24 17.04 4.84 23.08
CA VAL A 24 15.78 5.08 23.78
C VAL A 24 15.86 4.56 25.21
N ASP A 25 15.27 5.31 26.15
CA ASP A 25 15.14 4.85 27.53
C ASP A 25 14.38 3.51 27.58
N GLN A 26 14.89 2.59 28.39
CA GLN A 26 14.37 1.22 28.52
C GLN A 26 12.88 1.18 28.87
N LYS A 27 12.36 2.17 29.59
CA LYS A 27 10.95 2.27 29.95
C LYS A 27 10.01 2.32 28.74
N TYR A 28 10.50 2.72 27.55
CA TYR A 28 9.72 2.80 26.33
C TYR A 28 9.90 1.58 25.40
N HIS A 29 10.82 0.65 25.70
CA HIS A 29 11.14 -0.46 24.79
C HIS A 29 9.93 -1.34 24.46
N HIS A 30 8.99 -1.47 25.39
CA HIS A 30 7.76 -2.26 25.17
C HIS A 30 6.77 -1.65 24.17
N TYR A 31 6.98 -0.38 23.78
CA TYR A 31 6.20 0.27 22.73
C TYR A 31 6.79 0.06 21.33
N PHE A 32 7.97 -0.55 21.23
CA PHE A 32 8.56 -0.90 19.95
C PHE A 32 8.08 -2.27 19.50
N LEU A 33 7.29 -2.29 18.43
CA LEU A 33 6.81 -3.53 17.82
C LEU A 33 7.65 -3.91 16.62
N PRO A 34 8.05 -5.19 16.48
CA PRO A 34 8.73 -5.66 15.28
C PRO A 34 7.75 -5.77 14.11
N ILE A 35 8.00 -5.05 13.02
CA ILE A 35 7.31 -5.24 11.76
C ILE A 35 8.14 -6.18 10.90
N GLU A 36 7.59 -7.37 10.63
CA GLU A 36 8.22 -8.33 9.73
C GLU A 36 8.17 -7.82 8.28
N ARG A 37 9.27 -7.98 7.58
CA ARG A 37 9.36 -7.68 6.15
C ARG A 37 10.25 -8.70 5.44
N SER A 38 10.02 -8.84 4.17
CA SER A 38 10.85 -9.62 3.26
C SER A 38 11.70 -8.68 2.42
N MET A 39 13.00 -8.74 2.58
CA MET A 39 13.93 -7.92 1.82
C MET A 39 14.50 -8.73 0.66
N LEU A 40 14.31 -8.28 -0.58
CA LEU A 40 14.94 -8.88 -1.74
C LEU A 40 16.48 -8.71 -1.64
N VAL A 41 17.19 -9.82 -1.66
CA VAL A 41 18.65 -9.85 -1.49
C VAL A 41 19.35 -10.15 -2.80
N ALA A 42 18.75 -11.01 -3.63
CA ALA A 42 19.28 -11.35 -4.95
C ALA A 42 18.16 -11.71 -5.93
N ASN A 43 18.33 -11.29 -7.19
CA ASN A 43 17.42 -11.63 -8.30
C ASN A 43 17.66 -13.04 -8.88
N PHE A 44 18.21 -13.94 -8.10
CA PHE A 44 18.43 -15.34 -8.44
C PHE A 44 18.28 -16.21 -7.19
N ALA A 45 17.98 -17.49 -7.37
CA ALA A 45 17.93 -18.48 -6.30
C ALA A 45 19.34 -18.76 -5.78
N ALA A 46 19.66 -18.31 -4.57
CA ALA A 46 20.92 -18.68 -3.93
C ALA A 46 20.82 -20.11 -3.36
N ASN A 47 21.95 -20.84 -3.36
CA ASN A 47 22.02 -22.11 -2.65
C ASN A 47 22.09 -21.86 -1.14
N LEU A 48 20.96 -22.07 -0.47
CA LEU A 48 20.80 -21.80 0.96
C LEU A 48 21.10 -23.06 1.77
N ASN A 49 22.14 -23.02 2.59
CA ASN A 49 22.36 -24.03 3.61
C ASN A 49 21.47 -23.80 4.84
N GLU A 50 21.43 -24.75 5.77
CA GLU A 50 20.59 -24.68 6.98
C GLU A 50 20.93 -23.49 7.89
N GLU A 51 22.18 -23.03 7.90
CA GLU A 51 22.59 -21.86 8.66
C GLU A 51 21.97 -20.58 8.10
N LEU A 52 21.97 -20.38 6.77
CA LEU A 52 21.32 -19.23 6.12
C LEU A 52 19.81 -19.26 6.28
N LYS A 53 19.19 -20.44 6.18
CA LYS A 53 17.75 -20.58 6.44
C LYS A 53 17.39 -20.17 7.88
N LYS A 54 18.17 -20.59 8.87
CA LYS A 54 18.00 -20.17 10.27
C LYS A 54 18.18 -18.66 10.48
N LEU A 55 18.95 -18.00 9.63
CA LEU A 55 19.09 -16.54 9.62
C LEU A 55 17.90 -15.81 8.97
N GLY A 56 16.94 -16.54 8.40
CA GLY A 56 15.75 -15.98 7.77
C GLY A 56 15.82 -15.89 6.24
N TYR A 57 16.85 -16.47 5.60
CA TYR A 57 16.90 -16.51 4.14
C TYR A 57 15.98 -17.59 3.59
N TYR A 58 15.28 -17.24 2.50
CA TYR A 58 14.46 -18.18 1.74
C TYR A 58 14.46 -17.81 0.25
N VAL A 59 14.05 -18.76 -0.58
CA VAL A 59 13.91 -18.59 -2.03
C VAL A 59 12.44 -18.63 -2.38
N LEU A 60 12.00 -17.61 -3.10
CA LEU A 60 10.65 -17.52 -3.67
C LEU A 60 10.77 -17.01 -5.12
N ASN A 61 10.06 -17.64 -6.07
CA ASN A 61 10.06 -17.26 -7.48
C ASN A 61 11.47 -17.05 -8.08
N GLN A 62 12.39 -17.99 -7.78
CA GLN A 62 13.80 -17.94 -8.19
C GLN A 62 14.59 -16.70 -7.69
N LYS A 63 14.08 -15.99 -6.73
CA LYS A 63 14.75 -14.88 -6.05
C LYS A 63 15.06 -15.24 -4.61
N THR A 64 16.08 -14.62 -4.05
CA THR A 64 16.48 -14.83 -2.65
C THR A 64 16.06 -13.66 -1.80
N TYR A 65 15.35 -13.94 -0.73
CA TYR A 65 14.86 -12.99 0.25
C TYR A 65 15.46 -13.24 1.62
N LEU A 66 15.51 -12.18 2.42
CA LEU A 66 15.79 -12.23 3.85
C LEU A 66 14.55 -11.78 4.61
N LYS A 67 13.99 -12.68 5.43
CA LYS A 67 12.98 -12.31 6.41
C LYS A 67 13.66 -11.54 7.54
N THR A 68 13.28 -10.31 7.73
CA THR A 68 13.82 -9.41 8.74
C THR A 68 12.70 -8.68 9.44
N SER A 69 13.00 -7.96 10.51
CA SER A 69 12.03 -7.10 11.19
C SER A 69 12.64 -5.73 11.44
N LYS A 70 11.86 -4.68 11.28
CA LYS A 70 12.20 -3.35 11.77
C LYS A 70 11.36 -3.03 12.99
N LEU A 71 11.99 -2.44 13.99
CA LEU A 71 11.28 -1.91 15.14
C LEU A 71 10.54 -0.64 14.78
N TYR A 72 9.31 -0.59 15.17
CA TYR A 72 8.40 0.51 14.98
C TYR A 72 7.87 1.00 16.32
N LEU A 73 8.03 2.29 16.61
CA LEU A 73 7.48 2.91 17.82
C LEU A 73 6.00 3.23 17.60
N THR A 74 5.13 2.61 18.39
CA THR A 74 3.68 2.83 18.33
C THR A 74 3.30 4.27 18.64
N VAL A 75 2.10 4.69 18.21
CA VAL A 75 1.56 6.01 18.54
C VAL A 75 1.37 6.17 20.05
N ALA A 76 0.96 5.10 20.76
CA ALA A 76 0.89 5.10 22.21
C ALA A 76 2.26 5.36 22.86
N GLY A 77 3.33 4.77 22.32
CA GLY A 77 4.69 5.04 22.78
C GLY A 77 5.14 6.48 22.54
N LYS A 78 4.83 7.04 21.36
CA LYS A 78 5.09 8.46 21.06
C LYS A 78 4.33 9.38 22.01
N LEU A 79 3.06 9.07 22.30
CA LEU A 79 2.25 9.87 23.21
C LEU A 79 2.82 9.81 24.63
N HIS A 80 3.24 8.63 25.11
CA HIS A 80 3.87 8.48 26.41
C HIS A 80 5.19 9.26 26.50
N MET A 81 6.06 9.18 25.50
CA MET A 81 7.28 10.01 25.46
C MET A 81 6.96 11.51 25.47
N PHE A 82 5.91 11.92 24.80
CA PHE A 82 5.48 13.32 24.75
C PHE A 82 4.97 13.79 26.12
N THR A 83 4.09 13.02 26.77
CA THR A 83 3.56 13.35 28.10
C THR A 83 4.69 13.42 29.14
N ASP A 84 5.60 12.46 29.15
CA ASP A 84 6.77 12.50 30.02
C ASP A 84 7.64 13.74 29.79
N TRP A 85 7.87 14.12 28.51
CA TRP A 85 8.60 15.32 28.18
C TRP A 85 7.89 16.59 28.68
N VAL A 86 6.57 16.67 28.53
CA VAL A 86 5.75 17.79 29.00
C VAL A 86 5.83 17.91 30.53
N GLU A 87 5.63 16.78 31.24
CA GLU A 87 5.67 16.74 32.71
C GLU A 87 7.05 17.11 33.28
N GLN A 88 8.13 16.55 32.72
CA GLN A 88 9.49 16.84 33.15
C GLN A 88 9.87 18.31 33.01
N ASN A 89 9.29 19.01 32.04
CA ASN A 89 9.57 20.44 31.82
C ASN A 89 8.52 21.37 32.48
N GLY A 90 7.51 20.83 33.12
CA GLY A 90 6.44 21.61 33.76
C GLY A 90 5.57 22.37 32.75
N TYR A 91 5.39 21.80 31.56
CA TYR A 91 4.55 22.35 30.51
C TYR A 91 3.12 21.84 30.58
N TYR A 92 2.25 22.41 29.80
CA TYR A 92 0.88 21.97 29.53
C TYR A 92 0.74 21.61 28.08
N TYR A 93 -0.27 20.82 27.71
CA TYR A 93 -0.52 20.49 26.32
C TYR A 93 -2.01 20.36 26.01
N SER A 94 -2.32 20.51 24.71
CA SER A 94 -3.60 20.13 24.11
C SER A 94 -3.37 19.26 22.88
N ILE A 95 -4.30 18.33 22.65
CA ILE A 95 -4.41 17.55 21.42
C ILE A 95 -5.83 17.76 20.90
N GLU A 96 -5.95 18.38 19.74
CA GLU A 96 -7.22 18.71 19.13
C GLU A 96 -7.36 17.95 17.81
N ASN A 97 -8.44 17.19 17.66
CA ASN A 97 -8.73 16.40 16.45
C ASN A 97 -9.94 17.00 15.75
N PHE A 98 -9.82 17.19 14.45
CA PHE A 98 -10.85 17.74 13.58
C PHE A 98 -11.12 16.77 12.43
N LEU A 99 -12.38 16.37 12.25
CA LEU A 99 -12.84 15.68 11.05
C LEU A 99 -13.41 16.73 10.09
N PHE A 100 -12.95 16.74 8.86
CA PHE A 100 -13.45 17.63 7.82
C PHE A 100 -13.47 16.94 6.46
N GLU A 101 -14.21 17.51 5.53
CA GLU A 101 -14.28 17.02 4.16
C GLU A 101 -13.57 17.97 3.21
N PHE A 102 -12.78 17.42 2.30
CA PHE A 102 -12.15 18.16 1.21
C PHE A 102 -12.27 17.36 -0.10
N THR A 103 -12.81 17.99 -1.13
CA THR A 103 -13.07 17.35 -2.45
C THR A 103 -13.85 16.03 -2.38
N GLY A 104 -14.87 15.96 -1.51
CA GLY A 104 -15.70 14.76 -1.32
C GLY A 104 -15.01 13.62 -0.56
N LYS A 105 -13.88 13.89 0.10
CA LYS A 105 -13.17 12.90 0.92
C LYS A 105 -13.03 13.38 2.35
N PRO A 106 -13.26 12.52 3.34
CA PRO A 106 -13.05 12.84 4.73
C PRO A 106 -11.55 12.81 5.10
N PHE A 107 -11.14 13.74 5.97
CA PHE A 107 -9.79 13.84 6.51
C PHE A 107 -9.84 14.08 8.01
N PHE A 108 -8.87 13.53 8.74
CA PHE A 108 -8.56 13.92 10.10
C PHE A 108 -7.40 14.91 10.11
N LYS A 109 -7.57 16.00 10.86
CA LYS A 109 -6.50 16.94 11.20
C LYS A 109 -6.28 16.88 12.70
N THR A 110 -5.05 16.66 13.13
CA THR A 110 -4.62 16.76 14.52
C THR A 110 -3.73 17.97 14.69
N VAL A 111 -3.99 18.74 15.75
CA VAL A 111 -3.13 19.84 16.21
C VAL A 111 -2.67 19.52 17.61
N ILE A 112 -1.36 19.49 17.85
CA ILE A 112 -0.76 19.29 19.17
C ILE A 112 -0.01 20.56 19.54
N THR A 113 -0.33 21.11 20.72
CA THR A 113 0.30 22.33 21.24
C THR A 113 0.83 22.05 22.63
N ALA A 114 2.09 22.40 22.89
CA ALA A 114 2.68 22.43 24.22
C ALA A 114 2.94 23.90 24.61
N THR A 115 2.56 24.26 25.83
CA THR A 115 2.68 25.64 26.35
C THR A 115 3.40 25.64 27.70
N ASP A 116 4.02 26.75 28.06
CA ASP A 116 4.52 27.00 29.41
C ASP A 116 3.39 27.47 30.36
N LYS A 117 3.77 27.77 31.59
CA LYS A 117 2.86 28.24 32.65
C LYS A 117 2.19 29.57 32.30
N GLU A 118 2.83 30.39 31.49
CA GLU A 118 2.34 31.69 31.04
C GLU A 118 1.47 31.57 29.77
N GLY A 119 1.24 30.36 29.26
CA GLY A 119 0.44 30.11 28.05
C GLY A 119 1.20 30.37 26.74
N ARG A 120 2.51 30.60 26.80
CA ARG A 120 3.32 30.77 25.57
C ARG A 120 3.55 29.42 24.90
N ILE A 121 3.38 29.36 23.59
CA ILE A 121 3.59 28.16 22.80
C ILE A 121 5.07 27.82 22.77
N ILE A 122 5.43 26.64 23.31
CA ILE A 122 6.78 26.09 23.31
C ILE A 122 7.00 25.25 22.04
N ARG A 123 6.02 24.39 21.71
CA ARG A 123 6.00 23.59 20.47
C ARG A 123 4.58 23.47 19.96
N LYS A 124 4.44 23.47 18.65
CA LYS A 124 3.18 23.20 17.97
C LYS A 124 3.44 22.41 16.69
N ALA A 125 2.65 21.38 16.45
CA ALA A 125 2.65 20.66 15.18
C ALA A 125 1.24 20.27 14.79
N GLU A 126 1.04 20.11 13.49
CA GLU A 126 -0.22 19.63 12.93
C GLU A 126 0.05 18.58 11.86
N SER A 127 -0.90 17.71 11.69
CA SER A 127 -0.90 16.74 10.59
C SER A 127 -2.31 16.56 10.06
N THR A 128 -2.40 16.17 8.79
CA THR A 128 -3.66 15.84 8.13
C THR A 128 -3.53 14.51 7.45
N VAL A 129 -4.49 13.62 7.67
CA VAL A 129 -4.52 12.25 7.14
C VAL A 129 -5.86 11.99 6.47
N PRO A 130 -5.91 11.45 5.25
CA PRO A 130 -7.17 11.04 4.63
C PRO A 130 -7.77 9.84 5.36
N VAL A 131 -9.11 9.80 5.49
CA VAL A 131 -9.83 8.61 5.94
C VAL A 131 -10.01 7.68 4.76
N ASN A 132 -9.45 6.48 4.82
CA ASN A 132 -9.41 5.55 3.71
C ASN A 132 -10.59 4.54 3.79
N ILE A 133 -11.81 5.03 3.56
CA ILE A 133 -13.04 4.21 3.61
C ILE A 133 -12.96 3.12 2.54
N GLY A 134 -13.16 1.86 2.96
CA GLY A 134 -13.10 0.70 2.07
C GLY A 134 -11.67 0.25 1.71
N GLY A 135 -10.67 0.72 2.46
CA GLY A 135 -9.29 0.24 2.37
C GLY A 135 -9.14 -1.22 2.82
N ASN A 136 -7.89 -1.66 2.91
CA ASN A 136 -7.53 -3.00 3.40
C ASN A 136 -7.14 -2.95 4.88
N GLY A 137 -6.97 -4.12 5.51
CA GLY A 137 -6.51 -4.21 6.90
C GLY A 137 -7.42 -3.47 7.87
N VAL A 138 -6.85 -2.62 8.71
CA VAL A 138 -7.56 -1.83 9.73
C VAL A 138 -8.53 -0.83 9.09
N ASP A 139 -8.18 -0.25 7.95
CA ASP A 139 -9.04 0.68 7.21
C ASP A 139 -10.36 0.07 6.75
N LYS A 140 -10.42 -1.26 6.61
CA LYS A 140 -11.66 -1.97 6.24
C LYS A 140 -12.68 -1.97 7.36
N THR A 141 -12.23 -2.04 8.61
CA THR A 141 -13.11 -2.16 9.79
C THR A 141 -13.26 -0.86 10.55
N ASN A 142 -12.17 -0.09 10.72
CA ASN A 142 -12.12 1.11 11.55
C ASN A 142 -11.37 2.27 10.86
N PRO A 143 -11.82 2.73 9.67
CA PRO A 143 -11.07 3.73 8.88
C PRO A 143 -10.92 5.08 9.57
N PHE A 144 -11.91 5.50 10.36
CA PHE A 144 -11.86 6.77 11.08
C PHE A 144 -10.88 6.73 12.25
N GLU A 145 -10.93 5.69 13.09
CA GLU A 145 -10.02 5.52 14.22
C GLU A 145 -8.57 5.36 13.75
N ASN A 146 -8.36 4.66 12.62
CA ASN A 146 -7.04 4.51 12.02
C ASN A 146 -6.49 5.86 11.54
N ALA A 147 -7.31 6.66 10.83
CA ALA A 147 -6.91 7.97 10.34
C ALA A 147 -6.63 8.94 11.50
N GLU A 148 -7.44 8.94 12.57
CA GLU A 148 -7.21 9.73 13.77
C GLU A 148 -5.89 9.35 14.45
N THR A 149 -5.67 8.07 14.72
CA THR A 149 -4.43 7.56 15.32
C THR A 149 -3.21 7.92 14.48
N SER A 150 -3.30 7.76 13.16
CA SER A 150 -2.25 8.13 12.23
C SER A 150 -1.95 9.63 12.24
N ALA A 151 -3.00 10.47 12.31
CA ALA A 151 -2.83 11.92 12.40
C ALA A 151 -2.11 12.32 13.69
N VAL A 152 -2.49 11.76 14.84
CA VAL A 152 -1.81 11.98 16.13
C VAL A 152 -0.34 11.54 16.06
N GLY A 153 -0.07 10.33 15.56
CA GLY A 153 1.27 9.78 15.46
C GLY A 153 2.21 10.61 14.57
N ARG A 154 1.70 11.18 13.46
CA ARG A 154 2.45 12.08 12.59
C ARG A 154 2.69 13.44 13.24
N ALA A 155 1.69 14.04 13.89
CA ALA A 155 1.85 15.30 14.60
C ALA A 155 2.92 15.20 15.70
N LEU A 156 2.92 14.11 16.50
CA LEU A 156 3.96 13.82 17.48
C LEU A 156 5.35 13.71 16.85
N SER A 157 5.46 13.06 15.70
CA SER A 157 6.74 12.98 14.96
C SER A 157 7.21 14.36 14.50
N PHE A 158 6.32 15.24 14.02
CA PHE A 158 6.68 16.60 13.64
C PHE A 158 7.13 17.45 14.85
N LEU A 159 6.68 17.14 16.06
CA LEU A 159 7.22 17.71 17.29
C LEU A 159 8.62 17.19 17.66
N GLY A 160 9.14 16.21 16.92
CA GLY A 160 10.42 15.56 17.19
C GLY A 160 10.33 14.36 18.13
N ILE A 161 9.10 13.92 18.47
CA ILE A 161 8.88 12.80 19.39
C ILE A 161 8.93 11.48 18.61
N GLY A 162 9.84 10.59 19.02
CA GLY A 162 9.94 9.25 18.46
C GLY A 162 10.38 9.19 17.00
N GLN A 163 11.12 10.18 16.50
CA GLN A 163 11.63 10.22 15.11
C GLN A 163 12.60 9.09 14.76
N ILE A 164 13.00 8.28 15.73
CA ILE A 164 13.96 7.19 15.56
C ILE A 164 13.47 6.14 14.57
N SER A 165 12.15 5.90 14.52
CA SER A 165 11.51 4.92 13.64
C SER A 165 10.83 5.51 12.38
N GLY A 166 10.94 6.83 12.18
CA GLY A 166 10.31 7.53 11.05
C GLY A 166 8.98 8.22 11.41
N ILE A 167 8.36 8.86 10.40
CA ILE A 167 7.17 9.70 10.58
C ILE A 167 5.87 8.90 10.37
N ALA A 168 5.93 7.84 9.57
CA ALA A 168 4.76 7.01 9.25
C ALA A 168 4.18 6.30 10.48
N SER A 169 2.87 6.03 10.48
CA SER A 169 2.22 5.19 11.51
C SER A 169 2.55 3.71 11.29
N PHE A 170 2.32 2.89 12.34
CA PHE A 170 2.51 1.44 12.24
C PHE A 170 1.68 0.85 11.10
N GLU A 171 0.43 1.26 11.01
CA GLU A 171 -0.54 0.79 10.03
C GLU A 171 -0.10 1.19 8.62
N GLU A 172 0.37 2.42 8.43
CA GLU A 172 0.89 2.89 7.13
C GLU A 172 2.13 2.12 6.69
N VAL A 173 3.01 1.80 7.63
CA VAL A 173 4.20 0.99 7.34
C VAL A 173 3.83 -0.46 7.06
N ALA A 174 2.89 -1.03 7.83
CA ALA A 174 2.38 -2.38 7.61
C ALA A 174 1.66 -2.48 6.26
N ASP A 175 0.76 -1.54 5.95
CA ASP A 175 0.06 -1.47 4.66
C ASP A 175 1.02 -1.25 3.47
N ALA A 176 2.07 -0.43 3.65
CA ALA A 176 3.07 -0.21 2.61
C ALA A 176 3.90 -1.48 2.36
N ILE A 177 4.21 -2.24 3.41
CA ILE A 177 4.92 -3.52 3.30
C ILE A 177 4.02 -4.56 2.63
N GLU A 178 2.75 -4.66 3.01
CA GLU A 178 1.79 -5.56 2.40
C GLU A 178 1.60 -5.24 0.91
N LYS A 179 1.41 -3.96 0.57
CA LYS A 179 1.31 -3.51 -0.83
C LYS A 179 2.59 -3.78 -1.62
N SER A 180 3.78 -3.52 -1.04
CA SER A 180 5.05 -3.79 -1.72
C SER A 180 5.28 -5.27 -1.94
N SER A 181 4.85 -6.15 -1.02
CA SER A 181 4.92 -7.60 -1.20
C SER A 181 3.98 -8.08 -2.30
N HIS A 182 2.80 -7.48 -2.45
CA HIS A 182 1.86 -7.76 -3.54
C HIS A 182 2.30 -7.15 -4.87
N GLU A 183 2.88 -5.93 -4.88
CA GLU A 183 3.42 -5.31 -6.09
C GLU A 183 4.67 -6.02 -6.62
N GLU A 184 5.49 -6.62 -5.74
CA GLU A 184 6.61 -7.47 -6.15
C GLU A 184 6.14 -8.81 -6.74
N GLU A 185 4.97 -9.31 -6.36
CA GLU A 185 4.32 -10.45 -7.02
C GLU A 185 3.71 -10.09 -8.39
N GLU A 186 3.33 -8.81 -8.61
CA GLU A 186 2.76 -8.33 -9.88
C GLU A 186 3.79 -7.76 -10.87
N GLN A 187 5.01 -7.39 -10.43
CA GLN A 187 6.06 -6.82 -11.27
C GLN A 187 7.15 -7.84 -11.66
N GLU A 188 6.79 -9.01 -12.16
CA GLU A 188 7.76 -9.80 -12.91
C GLU A 188 7.83 -9.34 -14.38
N PRO A 189 8.98 -8.85 -14.86
CA PRO A 189 9.19 -8.76 -16.30
C PRO A 189 9.31 -10.19 -16.84
N SER A 190 8.28 -10.63 -17.56
CA SER A 190 8.26 -11.88 -18.29
C SER A 190 9.46 -11.98 -19.24
N LYS A 191 10.52 -12.69 -18.84
CA LYS A 191 11.53 -13.24 -19.75
C LYS A 191 11.82 -14.68 -19.45
N LYS A 192 11.22 -15.53 -20.28
CA LYS A 192 11.64 -16.89 -20.67
C LYS A 192 11.74 -17.96 -19.59
N ALA A 193 10.68 -18.72 -19.46
CA ALA A 193 10.76 -20.19 -19.46
C ALA A 193 9.45 -20.77 -19.99
N SER A 194 9.58 -21.70 -20.87
CA SER A 194 8.57 -22.38 -21.66
C SER A 194 7.40 -22.95 -20.87
N SER A 195 6.23 -22.90 -21.52
CA SER A 195 5.05 -23.72 -21.34
C SER A 195 4.24 -23.57 -20.04
N LYS A 196 3.44 -22.53 -19.98
CA LYS A 196 1.97 -22.54 -19.96
C LYS A 196 1.54 -21.11 -20.14
N ASN A 197 0.99 -20.79 -21.31
CA ASN A 197 0.55 -19.48 -21.75
C ASN A 197 -0.21 -18.72 -20.63
N PRO A 198 0.15 -17.44 -20.34
CA PRO A 198 -0.87 -16.48 -19.99
C PRO A 198 -1.80 -16.47 -21.19
N LYS A 199 -3.10 -16.70 -20.99
CA LYS A 199 -4.08 -16.70 -22.09
C LYS A 199 -3.86 -15.42 -22.87
N LEU A 200 -3.27 -15.54 -24.07
CA LEU A 200 -3.11 -14.46 -25.01
C LEU A 200 -4.45 -13.73 -25.07
N ALA A 201 -4.41 -12.40 -25.18
CA ALA A 201 -5.58 -11.61 -25.46
C ALA A 201 -6.18 -12.16 -26.76
N VAL A 202 -7.32 -12.83 -26.62
CA VAL A 202 -7.96 -13.50 -27.74
C VAL A 202 -8.62 -12.39 -28.56
N ILE A 203 -8.26 -12.32 -29.84
CA ILE A 203 -8.95 -11.42 -30.78
C ILE A 203 -10.13 -12.20 -31.33
N ASN A 204 -11.32 -11.86 -30.89
CA ASN A 204 -12.57 -12.46 -31.38
C ASN A 204 -13.46 -11.40 -31.97
N LYS A 205 -14.33 -11.84 -32.86
CA LYS A 205 -15.37 -11.02 -33.47
C LYS A 205 -16.61 -11.00 -32.57
N TYR A 206 -17.10 -9.80 -32.28
CA TYR A 206 -18.26 -9.58 -31.43
C TYR A 206 -19.22 -8.58 -32.08
N THR A 207 -20.50 -8.75 -31.81
CA THR A 207 -21.50 -7.73 -32.10
C THR A 207 -21.78 -6.94 -30.83
N VAL A 208 -21.64 -5.63 -30.86
CA VAL A 208 -21.92 -4.74 -29.74
C VAL A 208 -23.43 -4.63 -29.58
N ASN A 209 -23.94 -5.09 -28.44
CA ASN A 209 -25.36 -4.95 -28.12
C ASN A 209 -25.66 -3.58 -27.52
N LYS A 210 -24.86 -3.16 -26.54
CA LYS A 210 -25.06 -1.89 -25.84
C LYS A 210 -23.77 -1.41 -25.17
N PHE A 211 -23.51 -0.11 -25.24
CA PHE A 211 -22.51 0.57 -24.44
C PHE A 211 -23.16 1.30 -23.27
N GLU A 212 -22.74 1.02 -22.04
CA GLU A 212 -23.22 1.64 -20.81
C GLU A 212 -22.10 2.45 -20.17
N VAL A 213 -22.32 3.74 -19.96
CA VAL A 213 -21.38 4.62 -19.26
C VAL A 213 -21.59 4.44 -17.75
N LEU A 214 -20.52 4.11 -17.01
CA LEU A 214 -20.55 3.98 -15.55
C LEU A 214 -20.21 5.31 -14.87
N ASP A 215 -19.21 6.01 -15.40
CA ASP A 215 -18.78 7.35 -14.96
C ASP A 215 -18.06 8.08 -16.11
N GLU A 216 -17.45 9.24 -15.81
CA GLU A 216 -16.77 10.07 -16.82
C GLU A 216 -15.57 9.40 -17.51
N THR A 217 -15.05 8.32 -16.96
CA THR A 217 -13.82 7.66 -17.39
C THR A 217 -13.95 6.18 -17.66
N ARG A 218 -15.11 5.57 -17.35
CA ARG A 218 -15.33 4.12 -17.41
C ARG A 218 -16.70 3.75 -17.95
N GLY A 219 -16.73 2.61 -18.64
CA GLY A 219 -17.96 2.03 -19.15
C GLY A 219 -17.92 0.51 -19.27
N ILE A 220 -19.06 -0.06 -19.61
CA ILE A 220 -19.24 -1.50 -19.89
C ILE A 220 -19.82 -1.61 -21.30
N ILE A 221 -19.22 -2.48 -22.12
CA ILE A 221 -19.78 -2.87 -23.41
C ILE A 221 -20.36 -4.26 -23.26
N LYS A 222 -21.64 -4.42 -23.55
CA LYS A 222 -22.27 -5.72 -23.71
C LYS A 222 -22.08 -6.16 -25.15
N VAL A 223 -21.42 -7.29 -25.35
CA VAL A 223 -21.14 -7.85 -26.67
C VAL A 223 -21.66 -9.28 -26.76
N ILE A 224 -22.00 -9.70 -27.96
CA ILE A 224 -22.44 -11.03 -28.30
C ILE A 224 -21.40 -11.66 -29.24
N ASP A 225 -20.95 -12.86 -28.92
CA ASP A 225 -20.03 -13.61 -29.77
C ASP A 225 -20.76 -14.34 -30.91
N GLU A 226 -20.00 -15.06 -31.73
CA GLU A 226 -20.55 -15.85 -32.86
C GLU A 226 -21.45 -17.01 -32.41
N ASN A 227 -21.35 -17.45 -31.16
CA ASN A 227 -22.17 -18.52 -30.58
C ASN A 227 -23.42 -17.99 -29.90
N GLY A 228 -23.64 -16.66 -29.85
CA GLY A 228 -24.77 -16.01 -29.19
C GLY A 228 -24.54 -15.81 -27.68
N GLU A 229 -23.33 -16.07 -27.14
CA GLU A 229 -23.02 -15.80 -25.75
C GLU A 229 -22.81 -14.31 -25.48
N VAL A 230 -23.35 -13.82 -24.36
CA VAL A 230 -23.28 -12.42 -23.97
C VAL A 230 -22.14 -12.19 -23.00
N PHE A 231 -21.21 -11.29 -23.34
CA PHE A 231 -20.09 -10.89 -22.49
C PHE A 231 -20.21 -9.44 -22.05
N ARG A 232 -19.69 -9.14 -20.86
CA ARG A 232 -19.51 -7.78 -20.35
C ARG A 232 -18.04 -7.44 -20.40
N LEU A 233 -17.67 -6.45 -21.24
CA LEU A 233 -16.32 -5.98 -21.40
C LEU A 233 -16.17 -4.62 -20.71
N TYR A 234 -15.32 -4.56 -19.72
CA TYR A 234 -15.01 -3.31 -19.02
C TYR A 234 -14.01 -2.49 -19.83
N VAL A 235 -14.21 -1.19 -19.87
CA VAL A 235 -13.37 -0.25 -20.62
C VAL A 235 -13.16 1.03 -19.85
N TRP A 236 -11.94 1.60 -19.92
CA TRP A 236 -11.57 2.85 -19.26
C TRP A 236 -10.44 3.57 -20.00
N GLY A 237 -10.19 4.85 -19.62
CA GLY A 237 -9.15 5.70 -20.18
C GLY A 237 -9.42 6.12 -21.62
N GLU A 238 -8.36 6.21 -22.43
CA GLU A 238 -8.45 6.65 -23.84
C GLU A 238 -9.39 5.78 -24.69
N LEU A 239 -9.39 4.48 -24.42
CA LEU A 239 -10.25 3.54 -25.14
C LEU A 239 -11.73 3.78 -24.86
N PHE A 240 -12.08 4.21 -23.63
CA PHE A 240 -13.45 4.60 -23.29
C PHE A 240 -13.91 5.82 -24.09
N GLN A 241 -13.06 6.86 -24.23
CA GLN A 241 -13.40 8.02 -25.04
C GLN A 241 -13.56 7.65 -26.50
N LYS A 242 -12.66 6.86 -27.06
CA LYS A 242 -12.74 6.37 -28.42
C LYS A 242 -14.05 5.65 -28.72
N ILE A 243 -14.51 4.78 -27.80
CA ILE A 243 -15.76 4.04 -27.94
C ILE A 243 -16.96 4.98 -27.90
N LYS A 244 -16.94 5.97 -27.00
CA LYS A 244 -18.00 6.97 -26.89
C LYS A 244 -18.13 7.81 -28.15
N ASP A 245 -16.99 8.21 -28.74
CA ASP A 245 -16.96 9.04 -29.95
C ASP A 245 -17.36 8.26 -31.20
N GLU A 246 -17.01 6.99 -31.29
CA GLU A 246 -17.33 6.15 -32.44
C GLU A 246 -18.75 5.59 -32.45
N ALA A 247 -19.55 5.78 -31.40
CA ALA A 247 -20.96 5.33 -31.29
C ALA A 247 -21.13 3.88 -31.78
N ILE A 248 -20.53 2.92 -31.07
CA ILE A 248 -20.37 1.54 -31.54
C ILE A 248 -21.59 0.61 -31.31
N ASP A 249 -22.68 1.11 -30.77
CA ASP A 249 -23.90 0.30 -30.55
C ASP A 249 -24.39 -0.32 -31.85
N GLY A 250 -24.62 -1.63 -31.82
CA GLY A 250 -25.00 -2.41 -33.02
C GLY A 250 -23.87 -2.73 -33.99
N ALA A 251 -22.65 -2.21 -33.78
CA ALA A 251 -21.53 -2.47 -34.64
C ALA A 251 -20.90 -3.85 -34.39
N THR A 252 -20.35 -4.45 -35.44
CA THR A 252 -19.47 -5.61 -35.29
C THR A 252 -18.03 -5.12 -35.09
N ILE A 253 -17.38 -5.67 -34.09
CA ILE A 253 -15.99 -5.32 -33.74
C ILE A 253 -15.10 -6.56 -33.63
N ASN A 254 -13.85 -6.44 -34.01
CA ASN A 254 -12.79 -7.35 -33.62
C ASN A 254 -12.21 -6.82 -32.32
N ALA A 255 -12.47 -7.48 -31.20
CA ALA A 255 -12.06 -7.03 -29.89
C ALA A 255 -10.91 -7.87 -29.34
N LYS A 256 -9.90 -7.20 -28.82
CA LYS A 256 -8.82 -7.80 -28.02
C LYS A 256 -9.23 -7.73 -26.56
N ILE A 257 -9.44 -8.89 -25.94
CA ILE A 257 -9.95 -9.02 -24.57
C ILE A 257 -8.88 -9.65 -23.69
N GLN A 258 -8.79 -9.18 -22.47
CA GLN A 258 -7.89 -9.72 -21.46
C GLN A 258 -8.65 -9.94 -20.14
N PRO A 259 -8.47 -11.07 -19.45
CA PRO A 259 -8.94 -11.24 -18.08
C PRO A 259 -8.30 -10.17 -17.18
N ALA A 260 -9.08 -9.58 -16.31
CA ALA A 260 -8.64 -8.61 -15.31
C ALA A 260 -9.40 -8.85 -14.01
N LYS A 261 -8.95 -8.25 -12.92
CA LYS A 261 -9.66 -8.27 -11.63
C LYS A 261 -10.06 -6.87 -11.22
N THR A 262 -11.24 -6.73 -10.65
CA THR A 262 -11.65 -5.49 -10.00
C THR A 262 -10.83 -5.28 -8.72
N ARG A 263 -10.90 -4.08 -8.15
CA ARG A 263 -10.32 -3.80 -6.83
C ARG A 263 -10.88 -4.68 -5.70
N THR A 264 -12.06 -5.26 -5.92
CA THR A 264 -12.73 -6.20 -4.99
C THR A 264 -12.36 -7.65 -5.25
N GLY A 265 -11.44 -7.94 -6.20
CA GLY A 265 -11.00 -9.29 -6.53
C GLY A 265 -11.92 -10.05 -7.49
N GLU A 266 -13.01 -9.43 -7.97
CA GLU A 266 -13.93 -10.04 -8.93
C GLU A 266 -13.26 -10.16 -10.31
N GLU A 267 -13.32 -11.33 -10.93
CA GLU A 267 -12.80 -11.54 -12.27
C GLU A 267 -13.70 -10.89 -13.32
N ILE A 268 -13.11 -10.06 -14.16
CA ILE A 268 -13.77 -9.33 -15.22
C ILE A 268 -13.03 -9.51 -16.54
N LEU A 269 -13.72 -9.23 -17.65
CA LEU A 269 -13.10 -9.16 -18.97
C LEU A 269 -12.88 -7.69 -19.33
N ARG A 270 -11.62 -7.34 -19.60
CA ARG A 270 -11.23 -6.00 -20.03
C ARG A 270 -11.08 -5.93 -21.54
N LEU A 271 -11.68 -4.93 -22.16
CA LEU A 271 -11.37 -4.57 -23.55
C LEU A 271 -10.02 -3.82 -23.58
N VAL A 272 -9.07 -4.33 -24.35
CA VAL A 272 -7.71 -3.76 -24.48
C VAL A 272 -7.57 -2.98 -25.78
N ASP A 273 -8.23 -3.45 -26.85
CA ASP A 273 -8.23 -2.80 -28.15
C ASP A 273 -9.42 -3.30 -28.98
N PHE A 274 -9.87 -2.52 -29.97
CA PHE A 274 -10.88 -2.93 -30.92
C PHE A 274 -10.71 -2.30 -32.28
N LYS A 275 -11.22 -2.99 -33.31
CA LYS A 275 -11.40 -2.45 -34.65
C LYS A 275 -12.82 -2.72 -35.11
N LYS A 276 -13.50 -1.70 -35.63
CA LYS A 276 -14.80 -1.85 -36.24
C LYS A 276 -14.63 -2.68 -37.54
N VAL A 277 -15.50 -3.66 -37.71
CA VAL A 277 -15.56 -4.46 -38.94
C VAL A 277 -16.53 -3.72 -39.86
N SER A 278 -16.02 -3.26 -41.01
CA SER A 278 -16.83 -2.61 -42.03
C SER A 278 -17.76 -3.59 -42.70
#